data_f9caa23ffffe4b41fa75d47d8c6f79e9
#
_entry.id   f9caa23ffffe4b41fa75d47d8c6f79e9
#
_cell.length_a   1.000
_cell.length_b   1.000
_cell.length_c   1.000
_cell.angle_alpha   90.00
_cell.angle_beta   90.00
_cell.angle_gamma   90.00
#
_symmetry.space_group_name_H-M   'P 1'
#
loop_
_entity.id
_entity.type
_entity.pdbx_description
1 polymer ?
#
loop_
_entity_poly.entity_id
_entity_poly.type
_entity_poly.pdbx_seq_one_letter_code
_entity_poly.pdbx_strand_id
1 'polypeptide(L)'
;MDPNEQLSSIEIGYCIGRRWWHQGIMTEALQAVIYYLFDTCDFNRITARHDPNNPHSGAVMKKCGMKYEGTTRQSGRNNQGVCDTAHYAILRRDRNRPALFSNGLPFKNDTELVQTLYSRLDENSRLNRSKAARVEFLTTVRYIEQYLTPGAKILDVGAGAGEYSLYFARKGYSVSALELSDRNIEAFQKKLTPQDSIDLVQGNAMDLSRYPDDSFDIVLLLGPLYHLHSEADKLRSIAEAKRVCKPDGKLFFAFISNDMVILTMFHEIPDYFVNGDYNKETFRCDDFPFVFHTIDACRDLLRAGGIKILHEVASDGISELLHDKINAMDDESYAQYLRYHFYICEKPEHLGASDHLLFIGEK
;
A
#
# COMPACT_ATOMS: atom_id res chain seq x y z
N MET A 1 -1.37 -2.75 -30.42
CA MET A 1 -0.43 -3.35 -29.45
C MET A 1 -0.33 -4.83 -29.81
N ASP A 2 0.85 -5.31 -30.15
CA ASP A 2 1.05 -6.71 -30.50
C ASP A 2 1.91 -7.38 -29.41
N PRO A 3 1.31 -8.15 -28.50
CA PRO A 3 2.03 -8.86 -27.46
C PRO A 3 2.81 -10.05 -28.05
N ASN A 4 4.06 -10.21 -27.63
CA ASN A 4 4.83 -11.40 -27.85
C ASN A 4 4.89 -12.20 -26.52
N GLU A 5 4.04 -13.21 -26.40
CA GLU A 5 3.91 -14.01 -25.17
C GLU A 5 5.18 -14.80 -24.84
N GLN A 6 5.94 -15.27 -25.84
CA GLN A 6 7.18 -16.04 -25.62
C GLN A 6 8.30 -15.20 -25.01
N LEU A 7 8.29 -13.87 -25.25
CA LEU A 7 9.28 -12.94 -24.72
C LEU A 7 8.74 -12.05 -23.61
N SER A 8 7.50 -12.24 -23.20
CA SER A 8 6.77 -11.32 -22.30
C SER A 8 6.99 -9.87 -22.69
N SER A 9 6.84 -9.54 -23.99
CA SER A 9 7.12 -8.23 -24.53
C SER A 9 5.94 -7.64 -25.29
N ILE A 10 5.85 -6.30 -25.29
CA ILE A 10 4.79 -5.58 -25.99
C ILE A 10 5.35 -4.32 -26.64
N GLU A 11 4.88 -4.01 -27.86
CA GLU A 11 5.15 -2.73 -28.50
C GLU A 11 3.99 -1.77 -28.27
N ILE A 12 4.30 -0.54 -27.85
CA ILE A 12 3.34 0.52 -27.62
C ILE A 12 3.52 1.65 -28.61
N GLY A 13 2.40 2.28 -28.98
CA GLY A 13 2.38 3.48 -29.83
C GLY A 13 1.49 4.54 -29.20
N TYR A 14 1.79 5.81 -29.48
CA TYR A 14 1.02 6.94 -28.97
C TYR A 14 0.99 8.10 -29.97
N CYS A 15 -0.04 8.92 -29.88
CA CYS A 15 -0.14 10.18 -30.58
C CYS A 15 -0.94 11.19 -29.76
N ILE A 16 -0.68 12.47 -29.96
CA ILE A 16 -1.41 13.55 -29.29
C ILE A 16 -1.56 14.75 -30.25
N GLY A 17 -2.71 15.39 -30.20
CA GLY A 17 -2.99 16.59 -31.01
C GLY A 17 -2.06 17.76 -30.67
N ARG A 18 -1.70 18.59 -31.67
CA ARG A 18 -0.75 19.71 -31.54
C ARG A 18 -1.06 20.70 -30.42
N ARG A 19 -2.34 20.94 -30.14
CA ARG A 19 -2.80 21.84 -29.06
C ARG A 19 -2.34 21.42 -27.65
N TRP A 20 -1.92 20.16 -27.48
CA TRP A 20 -1.52 19.57 -26.22
C TRP A 20 0.00 19.31 -26.13
N TRP A 21 0.76 19.75 -27.15
CA TRP A 21 2.21 19.58 -27.14
C TRP A 21 2.87 20.43 -26.05
N HIS A 22 4.04 20.02 -25.60
CA HIS A 22 4.89 20.69 -24.60
C HIS A 22 4.23 20.88 -23.20
N GLN A 23 3.11 20.22 -22.91
CA GLN A 23 2.41 20.31 -21.64
C GLN A 23 2.69 19.10 -20.70
N GLY A 24 3.56 18.17 -21.09
CA GLY A 24 3.88 16.98 -20.29
C GLY A 24 2.87 15.83 -20.39
N ILE A 25 1.68 16.07 -20.90
CA ILE A 25 0.54 15.13 -20.94
C ILE A 25 0.93 13.76 -21.54
N MET A 26 1.67 13.75 -22.67
CA MET A 26 2.03 12.47 -23.29
C MET A 26 3.10 11.72 -22.47
N THR A 27 3.98 12.41 -21.76
CA THR A 27 4.95 11.78 -20.86
C THR A 27 4.24 11.11 -19.69
N GLU A 28 3.30 11.81 -19.07
CA GLU A 28 2.47 11.29 -17.97
C GLU A 28 1.64 10.06 -18.42
N ALA A 29 0.95 10.17 -19.54
CA ALA A 29 0.15 9.07 -20.09
C ALA A 29 1.01 7.85 -20.43
N LEU A 30 2.19 8.05 -21.04
CA LEU A 30 3.10 6.97 -21.40
C LEU A 30 3.69 6.29 -20.16
N GLN A 31 4.04 7.06 -19.13
CA GLN A 31 4.48 6.52 -17.85
C GLN A 31 3.39 5.65 -17.20
N ALA A 32 2.15 6.12 -17.16
CA ALA A 32 1.04 5.36 -16.62
C ALA A 32 0.81 4.02 -17.36
N VAL A 33 0.93 4.04 -18.70
CA VAL A 33 0.83 2.83 -19.53
C VAL A 33 1.99 1.87 -19.24
N ILE A 34 3.22 2.36 -19.14
CA ILE A 34 4.40 1.54 -18.82
C ILE A 34 4.22 0.88 -17.43
N TYR A 35 3.74 1.61 -16.43
CA TYR A 35 3.44 1.07 -15.12
C TYR A 35 2.39 -0.04 -15.18
N TYR A 36 1.27 0.23 -15.86
CA TYR A 36 0.20 -0.75 -16.03
C TYR A 36 0.69 -2.05 -16.69
N LEU A 37 1.49 -1.92 -17.75
CA LEU A 37 2.01 -3.06 -18.50
C LEU A 37 3.00 -3.90 -17.68
N PHE A 38 3.82 -3.28 -16.85
CA PHE A 38 4.71 -4.01 -15.96
C PHE A 38 4.02 -4.58 -14.74
N ASP A 39 3.15 -3.82 -14.07
CA ASP A 39 2.61 -4.18 -12.76
C ASP A 39 1.33 -5.03 -12.84
N THR A 40 0.52 -4.82 -13.89
CA THR A 40 -0.78 -5.51 -14.03
C THR A 40 -0.76 -6.58 -15.10
N CYS A 41 -0.05 -6.33 -16.22
CA CYS A 41 -0.03 -7.25 -17.35
C CYS A 41 1.21 -8.16 -17.38
N ASP A 42 2.11 -8.02 -16.42
CA ASP A 42 3.31 -8.84 -16.21
C ASP A 42 4.29 -8.93 -17.40
N PHE A 43 4.33 -7.89 -18.25
CA PHE A 43 5.34 -7.83 -19.30
C PHE A 43 6.73 -7.58 -18.72
N ASN A 44 7.75 -8.20 -19.33
CA ASN A 44 9.16 -7.98 -18.99
C ASN A 44 9.82 -6.88 -19.82
N ARG A 45 9.30 -6.63 -21.04
CA ARG A 45 9.90 -5.68 -22.01
C ARG A 45 8.81 -4.88 -22.70
N ILE A 46 8.97 -3.57 -22.71
CA ILE A 46 8.10 -2.64 -23.45
C ILE A 46 8.93 -1.92 -24.50
N THR A 47 8.50 -1.96 -25.74
CA THR A 47 9.17 -1.29 -26.86
C THR A 47 8.30 -0.18 -27.43
N ALA A 48 8.94 0.80 -28.01
CA ALA A 48 8.30 1.85 -28.79
C ALA A 48 9.23 2.29 -29.92
N ARG A 49 8.66 2.86 -30.98
CA ARG A 49 9.43 3.34 -32.14
C ARG A 49 8.90 4.66 -32.64
N HIS A 50 9.76 5.44 -33.29
CA HIS A 50 9.37 6.69 -33.94
C HIS A 50 10.23 6.97 -35.19
N ASP A 51 9.72 7.84 -36.04
CA ASP A 51 10.51 8.43 -37.12
C ASP A 51 11.58 9.37 -36.54
N PRO A 52 12.88 9.21 -36.84
CA PRO A 52 13.96 10.10 -36.38
C PRO A 52 13.71 11.59 -36.68
N ASN A 53 12.93 11.89 -37.72
CA ASN A 53 12.55 13.26 -38.06
C ASN A 53 11.46 13.83 -37.12
N ASN A 54 10.92 13.01 -36.19
CA ASN A 54 10.07 13.44 -35.10
C ASN A 54 10.78 13.32 -33.75
N PRO A 55 11.73 14.20 -33.42
CA PRO A 55 12.54 14.11 -32.20
C PRO A 55 11.73 14.26 -30.91
N HIS A 56 10.54 14.88 -30.97
CA HIS A 56 9.68 15.05 -29.82
C HIS A 56 9.15 13.71 -29.31
N SER A 57 8.85 12.75 -30.19
CA SER A 57 8.44 11.41 -29.80
C SER A 57 9.56 10.69 -29.05
N GLY A 58 10.80 10.73 -29.57
CA GLY A 58 11.96 10.15 -28.87
C GLY A 58 12.25 10.83 -27.52
N ALA A 59 12.01 12.15 -27.42
CA ALA A 59 12.18 12.86 -26.14
C ALA A 59 11.17 12.40 -25.09
N VAL A 60 9.94 12.08 -25.46
CA VAL A 60 8.93 11.49 -24.55
C VAL A 60 9.39 10.11 -24.09
N MET A 61 9.84 9.23 -25.00
CA MET A 61 10.35 7.89 -24.67
C MET A 61 11.51 7.97 -23.66
N LYS A 62 12.48 8.86 -23.91
CA LYS A 62 13.62 9.07 -23.01
C LYS A 62 13.19 9.55 -21.62
N LYS A 63 12.23 10.48 -21.53
CA LYS A 63 11.68 10.96 -20.25
C LYS A 63 10.97 9.86 -19.48
N CYS A 64 10.42 8.86 -20.16
CA CYS A 64 9.79 7.69 -19.56
C CYS A 64 10.79 6.56 -19.23
N GLY A 65 12.10 6.81 -19.32
CA GLY A 65 13.14 5.84 -18.97
C GLY A 65 13.47 4.83 -20.08
N MET A 66 12.87 4.95 -21.27
CA MET A 66 13.17 4.04 -22.38
C MET A 66 14.56 4.33 -22.96
N LYS A 67 15.35 3.27 -23.17
CA LYS A 67 16.70 3.33 -23.76
C LYS A 67 16.64 3.18 -25.28
N TYR A 68 17.44 3.97 -25.98
CA TYR A 68 17.61 3.87 -27.42
C TYR A 68 18.40 2.60 -27.77
N GLU A 69 17.89 1.80 -28.71
CA GLU A 69 18.48 0.52 -29.12
C GLU A 69 19.03 0.54 -30.56
N GLY A 70 18.75 1.58 -31.34
CA GLY A 70 19.23 1.71 -32.68
C GLY A 70 18.20 2.29 -33.64
N THR A 71 18.67 2.57 -34.87
CA THR A 71 17.81 3.01 -35.97
C THR A 71 17.96 2.04 -37.16
N THR A 72 16.81 1.54 -37.61
CA THR A 72 16.73 0.72 -38.83
C THR A 72 16.36 1.57 -40.01
N ARG A 73 17.11 1.42 -41.13
CA ARG A 73 16.90 2.23 -42.31
C ARG A 73 15.71 1.73 -43.13
N GLN A 74 14.88 2.69 -43.61
CA GLN A 74 13.75 2.45 -44.51
C GLN A 74 12.79 1.35 -44.02
N SER A 75 12.63 1.23 -42.72
CA SER A 75 11.86 0.15 -42.06
C SER A 75 10.50 0.60 -41.57
N GLY A 76 10.16 1.88 -41.70
CA GLY A 76 8.88 2.45 -41.35
C GLY A 76 8.21 3.18 -42.50
N ARG A 77 6.98 3.59 -42.28
CA ARG A 77 6.22 4.44 -43.21
C ARG A 77 5.42 5.46 -42.43
N ASN A 78 5.50 6.70 -42.86
CA ASN A 78 4.69 7.81 -42.37
C ASN A 78 3.87 8.45 -43.51
N ASN A 79 3.26 9.60 -43.28
CA ASN A 79 2.47 10.33 -44.30
C ASN A 79 3.32 10.96 -45.43
N GLN A 80 4.65 10.95 -45.32
CA GLN A 80 5.58 11.43 -46.33
C GLN A 80 6.21 10.27 -47.13
N GLY A 81 5.96 9.04 -46.77
CA GLY A 81 6.48 7.87 -47.44
C GLY A 81 7.30 6.92 -46.55
N VAL A 82 8.26 6.23 -47.14
CA VAL A 82 9.17 5.33 -46.41
C VAL A 82 10.16 6.16 -45.60
N CYS A 83 10.34 5.77 -44.32
CA CYS A 83 11.22 6.46 -43.39
C CYS A 83 12.07 5.48 -42.57
N ASP A 84 13.12 5.98 -41.95
CA ASP A 84 13.89 5.25 -40.96
C ASP A 84 13.08 5.14 -39.66
N THR A 85 13.43 4.17 -38.82
CA THR A 85 12.71 3.93 -37.55
C THR A 85 13.72 3.84 -36.40
N ALA A 86 13.61 4.75 -35.45
CA ALA A 86 14.34 4.70 -34.18
C ALA A 86 13.58 3.84 -33.16
N HIS A 87 14.29 2.87 -32.59
CA HIS A 87 13.74 1.89 -31.64
C HIS A 87 14.19 2.23 -30.23
N TYR A 88 13.25 2.13 -29.31
CA TYR A 88 13.44 2.33 -27.87
C TYR A 88 12.83 1.17 -27.12
N ALA A 89 13.44 0.82 -26.00
CA ALA A 89 12.89 -0.17 -25.08
C ALA A 89 13.12 0.22 -23.62
N ILE A 90 12.27 -0.29 -22.77
CA ILE A 90 12.46 -0.34 -21.32
C ILE A 90 12.20 -1.77 -20.86
N LEU A 91 13.10 -2.29 -20.03
CA LEU A 91 12.91 -3.58 -19.36
C LEU A 91 12.36 -3.36 -17.97
N ARG A 92 11.67 -4.33 -17.41
CA ARG A 92 11.22 -4.29 -16.02
C ARG A 92 12.37 -3.91 -15.07
N ARG A 93 13.55 -4.48 -15.26
CA ARG A 93 14.78 -4.18 -14.50
C ARG A 93 15.36 -2.77 -14.71
N ASP A 94 15.01 -2.11 -15.80
CA ASP A 94 15.50 -0.75 -16.11
C ASP A 94 14.60 0.33 -15.51
N ARG A 95 13.55 -0.10 -14.80
CA ARG A 95 12.56 0.78 -14.22
C ARG A 95 13.21 1.60 -13.10
N ASN A 96 13.62 2.82 -13.45
CA ASN A 96 13.86 3.84 -12.44
C ASN A 96 12.49 4.25 -11.89
N ARG A 97 12.11 3.72 -10.73
CA ARG A 97 11.05 4.36 -9.97
C ARG A 97 11.55 5.76 -9.62
N PRO A 98 10.86 6.82 -10.04
CA PRO A 98 11.28 8.16 -9.61
C PRO A 98 11.26 8.20 -8.09
N ALA A 99 12.29 8.81 -7.51
CA ALA A 99 12.24 9.20 -6.11
C ALA A 99 10.96 10.03 -5.89
N LEU A 100 10.12 9.59 -5.00
CA LEU A 100 8.68 9.80 -4.98
C LEU A 100 8.21 11.21 -4.75
N PHE A 101 9.06 12.10 -4.31
CA PHE A 101 8.73 13.48 -3.99
C PHE A 101 9.72 14.51 -4.58
N SER A 102 10.62 14.11 -5.50
CA SER A 102 11.44 15.04 -6.23
C SER A 102 10.86 15.31 -7.63
N ASN A 103 10.01 16.33 -7.73
CA ASN A 103 9.68 17.09 -8.96
C ASN A 103 9.07 16.32 -10.15
N GLY A 104 8.11 15.38 -9.95
CA GLY A 104 7.51 14.75 -11.12
C GLY A 104 6.32 13.82 -10.95
N LEU A 105 5.85 13.55 -9.75
CA LEU A 105 4.61 12.79 -9.55
C LEU A 105 3.38 13.70 -9.59
N PRO A 106 2.25 13.18 -10.11
CA PRO A 106 1.03 13.96 -10.25
C PRO A 106 0.31 14.23 -8.91
N PHE A 107 0.86 13.76 -7.78
CA PHE A 107 0.22 13.88 -6.46
C PHE A 107 0.77 15.07 -5.69
N LYS A 108 -0.11 15.93 -5.19
CA LYS A 108 0.26 17.13 -4.43
C LYS A 108 0.57 16.82 -2.96
N ASN A 109 0.04 15.72 -2.45
CA ASN A 109 0.17 15.30 -1.05
C ASN A 109 -0.27 13.82 -0.88
N ASP A 110 -0.05 13.27 0.32
CA ASP A 110 -0.42 11.90 0.67
C ASP A 110 -1.92 11.63 0.53
N THR A 111 -2.78 12.61 0.77
CA THR A 111 -4.24 12.47 0.62
C THR A 111 -4.63 12.11 -0.81
N GLU A 112 -4.09 12.83 -1.79
CA GLU A 112 -4.34 12.56 -3.23
C GLU A 112 -3.74 11.22 -3.66
N LEU A 113 -2.55 10.89 -3.16
CA LEU A 113 -1.92 9.59 -3.38
C LEU A 113 -2.79 8.44 -2.87
N VAL A 114 -3.24 8.51 -1.62
CA VAL A 114 -4.08 7.48 -0.98
C VAL A 114 -5.41 7.31 -1.72
N GLN A 115 -6.10 8.40 -2.04
CA GLN A 115 -7.36 8.34 -2.79
C GLN A 115 -7.16 7.67 -4.16
N THR A 116 -6.08 8.01 -4.88
CA THR A 116 -5.79 7.40 -6.18
C THR A 116 -5.41 5.93 -6.05
N LEU A 117 -4.62 5.58 -5.06
CA LEU A 117 -4.21 4.20 -4.78
C LEU A 117 -5.45 3.33 -4.55
N TYR A 118 -6.30 3.70 -3.59
CA TYR A 118 -7.49 2.93 -3.24
C TYR A 118 -8.62 3.01 -4.29
N SER A 119 -8.56 3.93 -5.24
CA SER A 119 -9.45 3.87 -6.40
C SER A 119 -9.20 2.64 -7.28
N ARG A 120 -8.03 2.01 -7.15
CA ARG A 120 -7.59 0.84 -7.95
C ARG A 120 -7.45 -0.45 -7.15
N LEU A 121 -7.06 -0.36 -5.88
CA LEU A 121 -6.91 -1.52 -5.00
C LEU A 121 -8.27 -2.00 -4.46
N ASP A 122 -8.43 -3.31 -4.36
CA ASP A 122 -9.58 -3.93 -3.70
C ASP A 122 -9.27 -4.22 -2.23
N GLU A 123 -9.52 -3.23 -1.37
CA GLU A 123 -9.40 -3.39 0.08
C GLU A 123 -10.54 -4.25 0.67
N ASN A 124 -11.63 -4.44 -0.10
CA ASN A 124 -12.84 -5.09 0.40
C ASN A 124 -12.63 -6.55 0.83
N SER A 125 -11.68 -7.24 0.20
CA SER A 125 -11.41 -8.66 0.50
C SER A 125 -10.08 -8.91 1.20
N ARG A 126 -9.23 -7.89 1.37
CA ARG A 126 -7.83 -8.04 1.82
C ARG A 126 -7.68 -8.97 3.04
N LEU A 127 -8.39 -8.70 4.10
CA LEU A 127 -8.28 -9.44 5.37
C LEU A 127 -9.05 -10.77 5.39
N ASN A 128 -9.90 -11.04 4.39
CA ASN A 128 -10.80 -12.21 4.38
C ASN A 128 -10.65 -13.10 3.14
N ARG A 129 -9.74 -12.76 2.20
CA ARG A 129 -9.60 -13.48 0.93
C ARG A 129 -9.08 -14.91 1.09
N SER A 130 -8.41 -15.21 2.21
CA SER A 130 -7.81 -16.53 2.45
C SER A 130 -7.54 -16.77 3.93
N LYS A 131 -7.21 -18.03 4.31
CA LYS A 131 -6.78 -18.38 5.67
C LYS A 131 -5.52 -17.61 6.08
N ALA A 132 -4.55 -17.48 5.20
CA ALA A 132 -3.31 -16.73 5.46
C ALA A 132 -3.59 -15.25 5.74
N ALA A 133 -4.33 -14.56 4.86
CA ALA A 133 -4.70 -13.17 5.03
C ALA A 133 -5.52 -12.90 6.31
N ARG A 134 -6.31 -13.90 6.75
CA ARG A 134 -7.12 -13.77 7.95
C ARG A 134 -6.32 -13.79 9.26
N VAL A 135 -5.05 -14.21 9.26
CA VAL A 135 -4.20 -14.26 10.46
C VAL A 135 -4.03 -12.86 11.05
N GLU A 136 -3.73 -11.85 10.23
CA GLU A 136 -3.63 -10.44 10.64
C GLU A 136 -4.89 -9.98 11.37
N PHE A 137 -6.05 -10.22 10.75
CA PHE A 137 -7.34 -9.84 11.31
C PHE A 137 -7.60 -10.50 12.68
N LEU A 138 -7.42 -11.81 12.76
CA LEU A 138 -7.69 -12.57 13.97
C LEU A 138 -6.73 -12.20 15.10
N THR A 139 -5.47 -11.91 14.79
CA THR A 139 -4.47 -11.45 15.75
C THR A 139 -4.86 -10.07 16.30
N THR A 140 -5.15 -9.13 15.42
CA THR A 140 -5.53 -7.76 15.82
C THR A 140 -6.82 -7.77 16.68
N VAL A 141 -7.85 -8.50 16.24
CA VAL A 141 -9.10 -8.66 17.01
C VAL A 141 -8.81 -9.24 18.40
N ARG A 142 -7.99 -10.29 18.50
CA ARG A 142 -7.63 -10.91 19.78
C ARG A 142 -7.02 -9.90 20.76
N TYR A 143 -6.16 -9.00 20.29
CA TYR A 143 -5.57 -7.98 21.16
C TYR A 143 -6.54 -6.87 21.52
N ILE A 144 -7.40 -6.45 20.61
CA ILE A 144 -8.44 -5.46 20.90
C ILE A 144 -9.41 -6.00 21.98
N GLU A 145 -9.83 -7.26 21.85
CA GLU A 145 -10.76 -7.90 22.78
C GLU A 145 -10.24 -7.99 24.23
N GLN A 146 -8.93 -8.00 24.44
CA GLN A 146 -8.33 -8.00 25.79
C GLN A 146 -8.62 -6.70 26.57
N TYR A 147 -8.89 -5.60 25.86
CA TYR A 147 -9.10 -4.28 26.45
C TYR A 147 -10.55 -3.80 26.38
N LEU A 148 -11.43 -4.58 25.74
CA LEU A 148 -12.85 -4.22 25.63
C LEU A 148 -13.61 -4.49 26.92
N THR A 149 -14.35 -3.49 27.38
CA THR A 149 -15.31 -3.58 28.46
C THR A 149 -16.73 -3.39 27.94
N PRO A 150 -17.78 -3.88 28.63
CA PRO A 150 -19.14 -3.63 28.20
C PRO A 150 -19.42 -2.14 27.99
N GLY A 151 -19.95 -1.77 26.82
CA GLY A 151 -20.25 -0.39 26.44
C GLY A 151 -19.05 0.45 25.98
N ALA A 152 -17.88 -0.16 25.78
CA ALA A 152 -16.72 0.52 25.23
C ALA A 152 -17.02 1.16 23.86
N LYS A 153 -16.45 2.34 23.63
CA LYS A 153 -16.54 3.08 22.37
C LYS A 153 -15.22 2.92 21.59
N ILE A 154 -15.35 2.55 20.32
CA ILE A 154 -14.22 2.31 19.44
C ILE A 154 -14.21 3.38 18.36
N LEU A 155 -13.04 3.98 18.08
CA LEU A 155 -12.80 4.80 16.90
C LEU A 155 -11.86 4.02 15.96
N ASP A 156 -12.30 3.81 14.73
CA ASP A 156 -11.52 3.16 13.67
C ASP A 156 -11.10 4.23 12.65
N VAL A 157 -9.82 4.62 12.68
CA VAL A 157 -9.25 5.69 11.86
C VAL A 157 -8.52 5.09 10.67
N GLY A 158 -9.00 5.39 9.45
CA GLY A 158 -8.59 4.70 8.23
C GLY A 158 -9.23 3.32 8.14
N ALA A 159 -10.55 3.29 8.32
CA ALA A 159 -11.32 2.05 8.50
C ALA A 159 -11.36 1.14 7.25
N GLY A 160 -10.86 1.62 6.09
CA GLY A 160 -10.90 0.88 4.84
C GLY A 160 -12.32 0.46 4.47
N ALA A 161 -12.49 -0.80 4.09
CA ALA A 161 -13.80 -1.38 3.79
C ALA A 161 -14.57 -1.85 5.04
N GLY A 162 -14.12 -1.49 6.25
CA GLY A 162 -14.86 -1.62 7.51
C GLY A 162 -14.80 -2.98 8.22
N GLU A 163 -13.80 -3.81 7.96
CA GLU A 163 -13.76 -5.17 8.51
C GLU A 163 -13.73 -5.19 10.04
N TYR A 164 -12.86 -4.38 10.68
CA TYR A 164 -12.82 -4.26 12.14
C TYR A 164 -14.07 -3.57 12.70
N SER A 165 -14.47 -2.47 12.09
CA SER A 165 -15.66 -1.71 12.48
C SER A 165 -16.92 -2.58 12.51
N LEU A 166 -17.17 -3.34 11.44
CA LEU A 166 -18.33 -4.26 11.33
C LEU A 166 -18.26 -5.39 12.36
N TYR A 167 -17.06 -5.95 12.56
CA TYR A 167 -16.88 -7.03 13.53
C TYR A 167 -17.28 -6.59 14.94
N PHE A 168 -16.80 -5.43 15.39
CA PHE A 168 -17.09 -4.94 16.74
C PHE A 168 -18.51 -4.40 16.88
N ALA A 169 -19.06 -3.72 15.87
CA ALA A 169 -20.45 -3.28 15.89
C ALA A 169 -21.43 -4.46 16.01
N ARG A 170 -21.18 -5.57 15.29
CA ARG A 170 -21.98 -6.80 15.36
C ARG A 170 -21.83 -7.55 16.69
N LYS A 171 -20.80 -7.24 17.46
CA LYS A 171 -20.65 -7.68 18.86
C LYS A 171 -21.32 -6.74 19.88
N GLY A 172 -21.96 -5.68 19.41
CA GLY A 172 -22.72 -4.74 20.24
C GLY A 172 -21.94 -3.55 20.77
N TYR A 173 -20.73 -3.29 20.27
CA TYR A 173 -19.97 -2.10 20.61
C TYR A 173 -20.39 -0.90 19.78
N SER A 174 -20.26 0.32 20.35
CA SER A 174 -20.43 1.56 19.62
C SER A 174 -19.17 1.88 18.83
N VAL A 175 -19.28 1.95 17.51
CA VAL A 175 -18.14 2.18 16.62
C VAL A 175 -18.34 3.49 15.85
N SER A 176 -17.32 4.35 15.89
CA SER A 176 -17.15 5.45 14.93
C SER A 176 -16.04 5.07 13.97
N ALA A 177 -16.26 5.27 12.67
CA ALA A 177 -15.35 4.91 11.61
C ALA A 177 -15.05 6.15 10.75
N LEU A 178 -13.77 6.41 10.53
CA LEU A 178 -13.30 7.51 9.67
C LEU A 178 -12.47 6.92 8.55
N GLU A 179 -12.83 7.24 7.31
CA GLU A 179 -12.13 6.76 6.11
C GLU A 179 -11.92 7.90 5.12
N LEU A 180 -10.77 7.88 4.42
CA LEU A 180 -10.39 8.93 3.49
C LEU A 180 -10.90 8.65 2.06
N SER A 181 -10.85 7.38 1.63
CA SER A 181 -11.14 6.95 0.26
C SER A 181 -12.63 6.80 0.00
N ASP A 182 -13.15 7.49 -1.02
CA ASP A 182 -14.55 7.37 -1.45
C ASP A 182 -14.92 5.92 -1.78
N ARG A 183 -14.04 5.20 -2.48
CA ARG A 183 -14.28 3.80 -2.86
C ARG A 183 -14.37 2.87 -1.65
N ASN A 184 -13.50 3.07 -0.66
CA ASN A 184 -13.56 2.30 0.58
C ASN A 184 -14.86 2.58 1.35
N ILE A 185 -15.27 3.86 1.42
CA ILE A 185 -16.55 4.27 2.01
C ILE A 185 -17.72 3.59 1.31
N GLU A 186 -17.76 3.60 -0.02
CA GLU A 186 -18.79 2.91 -0.79
C GLU A 186 -18.82 1.40 -0.53
N ALA A 187 -17.64 0.76 -0.46
CA ALA A 187 -17.51 -0.66 -0.15
C ALA A 187 -17.99 -0.97 1.27
N PHE A 188 -17.66 -0.11 2.23
CA PHE A 188 -18.10 -0.22 3.62
C PHE A 188 -19.64 -0.05 3.71
N GLN A 189 -20.19 1.00 3.10
CA GLN A 189 -21.63 1.28 3.10
C GLN A 189 -22.46 0.11 2.55
N LYS A 190 -21.97 -0.58 1.52
CA LYS A 190 -22.64 -1.77 0.94
C LYS A 190 -22.73 -2.94 1.90
N LYS A 191 -21.89 -3.00 2.94
CA LYS A 191 -21.88 -4.06 3.96
C LYS A 191 -22.74 -3.70 5.18
N LEU A 192 -23.07 -2.42 5.37
CA LEU A 192 -23.86 -1.96 6.50
C LEU A 192 -25.29 -2.48 6.42
N THR A 193 -25.78 -2.91 7.57
CA THR A 193 -27.19 -3.24 7.78
C THR A 193 -27.82 -2.25 8.78
N PRO A 194 -29.16 -2.12 8.83
CA PRO A 194 -29.82 -1.24 9.79
C PRO A 194 -29.52 -1.56 11.28
N GLN A 195 -28.99 -2.73 11.55
CA GLN A 195 -28.64 -3.19 12.90
C GLN A 195 -27.21 -2.81 13.30
N ASP A 196 -26.35 -2.47 12.32
CA ASP A 196 -24.96 -2.10 12.60
C ASP A 196 -24.91 -0.65 13.14
N SER A 197 -24.54 -0.49 14.42
CA SER A 197 -24.40 0.83 15.07
C SER A 197 -23.02 1.43 14.77
N ILE A 198 -22.85 2.00 13.56
CA ILE A 198 -21.60 2.60 13.09
C ILE A 198 -21.84 4.03 12.61
N ASP A 199 -21.11 5.00 13.17
CA ASP A 199 -21.01 6.38 12.63
C ASP A 199 -19.85 6.42 11.64
N LEU A 200 -20.14 6.23 10.33
CA LEU A 200 -19.15 6.26 9.25
C LEU A 200 -19.08 7.66 8.65
N VAL A 201 -17.89 8.26 8.68
CA VAL A 201 -17.64 9.59 8.11
C VAL A 201 -16.40 9.60 7.22
N GLN A 202 -16.42 10.45 6.19
CA GLN A 202 -15.23 10.76 5.42
C GLN A 202 -14.35 11.74 6.19
N GLY A 203 -13.04 11.43 6.26
CA GLY A 203 -12.10 12.31 6.96
C GLY A 203 -10.65 11.87 6.83
N ASN A 204 -9.77 12.68 7.41
CA ASN A 204 -8.32 12.48 7.38
C ASN A 204 -7.81 12.19 8.81
N ALA A 205 -6.95 11.20 8.96
CA ALA A 205 -6.36 10.82 10.25
C ALA A 205 -5.59 11.96 10.95
N MET A 206 -5.16 12.97 10.21
CA MET A 206 -4.50 14.15 10.74
C MET A 206 -5.45 15.21 11.33
N ASP A 207 -6.77 15.00 11.23
CA ASP A 207 -7.79 15.91 11.75
C ASP A 207 -8.98 15.13 12.29
N LEU A 208 -8.96 14.89 13.58
CA LEU A 208 -10.06 14.26 14.33
C LEU A 208 -10.86 15.30 15.15
N SER A 209 -10.85 16.58 14.77
CA SER A 209 -11.52 17.70 15.47
C SER A 209 -13.04 17.49 15.64
N ARG A 210 -13.66 16.66 14.79
CA ARG A 210 -15.04 16.22 14.94
C ARG A 210 -15.31 15.52 16.28
N TYR A 211 -14.30 14.85 16.84
CA TYR A 211 -14.43 14.09 18.07
C TYR A 211 -13.86 14.85 19.26
N PRO A 212 -14.60 14.93 20.37
CA PRO A 212 -14.09 15.56 21.59
C PRO A 212 -12.89 14.81 22.18
N ASP A 213 -12.11 15.47 23.01
CA ASP A 213 -11.06 14.84 23.80
C ASP A 213 -11.63 13.73 24.67
N ASP A 214 -10.82 12.72 24.96
CA ASP A 214 -11.13 11.63 25.90
C ASP A 214 -12.48 10.90 25.64
N SER A 215 -12.80 10.68 24.36
CA SER A 215 -14.12 10.18 23.93
C SER A 215 -14.17 8.66 23.73
N PHE A 216 -13.04 8.03 23.41
CA PHE A 216 -12.99 6.61 22.99
C PHE A 216 -12.16 5.77 23.95
N ASP A 217 -12.63 4.56 24.21
CA ASP A 217 -11.92 3.57 25.02
C ASP A 217 -10.83 2.88 24.20
N ILE A 218 -11.08 2.66 22.90
CA ILE A 218 -10.17 2.07 21.93
C ILE A 218 -10.08 2.99 20.70
N VAL A 219 -8.85 3.28 20.26
CA VAL A 219 -8.59 4.01 19.01
C VAL A 219 -7.69 3.15 18.13
N LEU A 220 -8.17 2.82 16.94
CA LEU A 220 -7.46 2.04 15.94
C LEU A 220 -6.86 2.98 14.89
N LEU A 221 -5.57 2.90 14.67
CA LEU A 221 -4.82 3.61 13.62
C LEU A 221 -4.08 2.55 12.79
N LEU A 222 -4.85 1.69 12.10
CA LEU A 222 -4.35 0.48 11.48
C LEU A 222 -3.96 0.64 9.99
N GLY A 223 -4.08 1.85 9.45
CA GLY A 223 -3.76 2.17 8.05
C GLY A 223 -2.89 3.43 7.90
N PRO A 224 -3.24 4.53 8.54
CA PRO A 224 -2.71 5.84 8.21
C PRO A 224 -1.18 5.97 8.29
N LEU A 225 -0.50 5.34 9.26
CA LEU A 225 0.93 5.58 9.50
C LEU A 225 1.84 5.06 8.37
N TYR A 226 1.40 4.08 7.62
CA TYR A 226 2.16 3.61 6.44
C TYR A 226 1.72 4.27 5.13
N HIS A 227 0.85 5.29 5.21
CA HIS A 227 0.47 6.15 4.09
C HIS A 227 0.97 7.58 4.24
N LEU A 228 1.40 7.98 5.43
CA LEU A 228 1.94 9.31 5.69
C LEU A 228 3.47 9.27 5.53
N HIS A 229 4.00 10.03 4.56
CA HIS A 229 5.45 10.03 4.27
C HIS A 229 6.22 10.96 5.20
N SER A 230 5.62 12.09 5.58
CA SER A 230 6.22 13.06 6.50
C SER A 230 6.13 12.57 7.95
N GLU A 231 7.24 12.61 8.68
CA GLU A 231 7.26 12.32 10.12
C GLU A 231 6.34 13.26 10.90
N ALA A 232 6.29 14.53 10.49
CA ALA A 232 5.41 15.53 11.10
C ALA A 232 3.92 15.16 10.97
N ASP A 233 3.50 14.62 9.84
CA ASP A 233 2.12 14.17 9.60
C ASP A 233 1.80 12.89 10.37
N LYS A 234 2.75 11.96 10.49
CA LYS A 234 2.63 10.79 11.36
C LYS A 234 2.44 11.19 12.82
N LEU A 235 3.29 12.09 13.32
CA LEU A 235 3.20 12.59 14.69
C LEU A 235 1.90 13.36 14.94
N ARG A 236 1.42 14.13 13.96
CA ARG A 236 0.12 14.80 14.02
C ARG A 236 -1.03 13.81 14.12
N SER A 237 -1.01 12.77 13.32
CA SER A 237 -2.02 11.70 13.36
C SER A 237 -2.01 10.95 14.71
N ILE A 238 -0.82 10.66 15.26
CA ILE A 238 -0.67 10.06 16.59
C ILE A 238 -1.20 11.01 17.68
N ALA A 239 -0.89 12.31 17.59
CA ALA A 239 -1.37 13.29 18.55
C ALA A 239 -2.90 13.42 18.57
N GLU A 240 -3.55 13.41 17.41
CA GLU A 240 -5.01 13.42 17.29
C GLU A 240 -5.62 12.12 17.86
N ALA A 241 -5.08 10.95 17.51
CA ALA A 241 -5.52 9.67 18.06
C ALA A 241 -5.39 9.65 19.60
N LYS A 242 -4.27 10.16 20.11
CA LYS A 242 -4.02 10.30 21.56
C LYS A 242 -5.00 11.28 22.22
N ARG A 243 -5.31 12.41 21.60
CA ARG A 243 -6.25 13.40 22.13
C ARG A 243 -7.65 12.82 22.34
N VAL A 244 -8.16 12.10 21.34
CA VAL A 244 -9.53 11.53 21.39
C VAL A 244 -9.62 10.26 22.22
N CYS A 245 -8.51 9.57 22.48
CA CYS A 245 -8.45 8.41 23.35
C CYS A 245 -8.59 8.83 24.81
N LYS A 246 -9.36 8.09 25.61
CA LYS A 246 -9.47 8.29 27.06
C LYS A 246 -8.12 8.08 27.77
N PRO A 247 -7.92 8.63 28.99
CA PRO A 247 -6.68 8.41 29.76
C PRO A 247 -6.35 6.92 29.98
N ASP A 248 -7.35 6.09 30.26
CA ASP A 248 -7.18 4.64 30.47
C ASP A 248 -7.40 3.82 29.18
N GLY A 249 -7.70 4.51 28.06
CA GLY A 249 -7.95 3.90 26.76
C GLY A 249 -6.70 3.30 26.14
N LYS A 250 -6.88 2.56 25.05
CA LYS A 250 -5.78 1.92 24.32
C LYS A 250 -5.76 2.35 22.86
N LEU A 251 -4.56 2.52 22.37
CA LEU A 251 -4.25 2.93 21.00
C LEU A 251 -3.58 1.76 20.29
N PHE A 252 -4.06 1.47 19.09
CA PHE A 252 -3.57 0.40 18.23
C PHE A 252 -2.98 1.00 16.96
N PHE A 253 -1.74 0.67 16.66
CA PHE A 253 -1.01 1.22 15.51
C PHE A 253 -0.51 0.07 14.64
N ALA A 254 -0.78 0.13 13.34
CA ALA A 254 -0.19 -0.80 12.39
C ALA A 254 0.90 -0.15 11.55
N PHE A 255 1.92 -0.95 11.24
CA PHE A 255 3.03 -0.59 10.36
C PHE A 255 3.31 -1.71 9.38
N ILE A 256 3.91 -1.38 8.23
CA ILE A 256 4.43 -2.37 7.30
C ILE A 256 5.94 -2.51 7.52
N SER A 257 6.39 -3.75 7.70
CA SER A 257 7.78 -4.08 7.98
C SER A 257 8.67 -3.88 6.76
N ASN A 258 9.75 -3.11 6.92
CA ASN A 258 10.77 -2.97 5.90
C ASN A 258 11.46 -4.30 5.57
N ASP A 259 11.77 -5.07 6.60
CA ASP A 259 12.67 -6.23 6.46
C ASP A 259 11.92 -7.43 5.89
N MET A 260 10.69 -7.66 6.34
CA MET A 260 9.89 -8.80 5.88
C MET A 260 9.38 -8.59 4.45
N VAL A 261 9.02 -7.37 4.06
CA VAL A 261 8.59 -7.06 2.69
C VAL A 261 9.65 -7.44 1.66
N ILE A 262 10.95 -7.28 1.96
CA ILE A 262 12.03 -7.73 1.06
C ILE A 262 11.97 -9.24 0.84
N LEU A 263 11.71 -10.03 1.89
CA LEU A 263 11.63 -11.50 1.81
C LEU A 263 10.35 -11.95 1.10
N THR A 264 9.24 -11.29 1.36
CA THR A 264 7.96 -11.58 0.70
C THR A 264 8.03 -11.26 -0.79
N MET A 265 8.63 -10.12 -1.15
CA MET A 265 8.87 -9.76 -2.55
C MET A 265 9.85 -10.70 -3.23
N PHE A 266 10.88 -11.20 -2.52
CA PHE A 266 11.79 -12.23 -3.05
C PHE A 266 11.08 -13.57 -3.27
N HIS A 267 10.12 -13.94 -2.42
CA HIS A 267 9.31 -15.14 -2.60
C HIS A 267 8.53 -15.10 -3.94
N GLU A 268 7.99 -13.94 -4.28
CA GLU A 268 7.23 -13.73 -5.52
C GLU A 268 8.13 -13.50 -6.75
N ILE A 269 9.28 -12.83 -6.56
CA ILE A 269 10.18 -12.37 -7.63
C ILE A 269 11.59 -12.91 -7.35
N PRO A 270 12.02 -14.01 -8.01
CA PRO A 270 13.28 -14.69 -7.70
C PRO A 270 14.55 -13.83 -7.82
N ASP A 271 14.54 -12.78 -8.65
CA ASP A 271 15.67 -11.87 -8.83
C ASP A 271 15.54 -10.54 -8.05
N TYR A 272 14.62 -10.49 -7.06
CA TYR A 272 14.34 -9.28 -6.29
C TYR A 272 15.58 -8.73 -5.57
N PHE A 273 16.49 -9.59 -5.07
CA PHE A 273 17.74 -9.12 -4.44
C PHE A 273 18.66 -8.36 -5.40
N VAL A 274 18.55 -8.59 -6.71
CA VAL A 274 19.31 -7.88 -7.73
C VAL A 274 18.54 -6.66 -8.24
N ASN A 275 17.25 -6.83 -8.56
CA ASN A 275 16.44 -5.87 -9.30
C ASN A 275 15.34 -5.20 -8.46
N GLY A 276 15.17 -5.57 -7.19
CA GLY A 276 14.09 -5.05 -6.33
C GLY A 276 14.24 -3.57 -5.95
N ASP A 277 13.13 -3.00 -5.54
CA ASP A 277 12.98 -1.58 -5.21
C ASP A 277 13.39 -1.29 -3.75
N TYR A 278 14.67 -1.40 -3.48
CA TYR A 278 15.27 -1.05 -2.19
C TYR A 278 16.73 -0.63 -2.38
N ASN A 279 17.25 0.15 -1.45
CA ASN A 279 18.66 0.55 -1.43
C ASN A 279 19.54 -0.68 -1.12
N LYS A 280 20.46 -1.03 -2.02
CA LYS A 280 21.29 -2.24 -1.94
C LYS A 280 22.37 -2.21 -0.84
N GLU A 281 22.66 -1.02 -0.30
CA GLU A 281 23.65 -0.85 0.78
C GLU A 281 22.98 -0.85 2.16
N THR A 282 21.81 -0.21 2.27
CA THR A 282 21.11 -0.03 3.56
C THR A 282 19.94 -0.98 3.76
N PHE A 283 19.53 -1.71 2.73
CA PHE A 283 18.35 -2.58 2.68
C PHE A 283 17.05 -1.89 3.07
N ARG A 284 16.98 -0.55 2.81
CA ARG A 284 15.74 0.22 2.98
C ARG A 284 14.92 0.14 1.71
N CYS A 285 13.65 -0.29 1.85
CA CYS A 285 12.67 -0.25 0.76
C CYS A 285 12.41 1.20 0.36
N ASP A 286 12.09 1.42 -0.91
CA ASP A 286 11.62 2.70 -1.38
C ASP A 286 10.20 2.93 -0.84
N ASP A 287 10.02 4.05 -0.13
CA ASP A 287 8.73 4.40 0.49
C ASP A 287 7.71 4.83 -0.57
N PHE A 288 7.11 3.84 -1.26
CA PHE A 288 6.02 4.09 -2.23
C PHE A 288 5.27 2.82 -2.65
N PRO A 289 3.95 2.86 -2.78
CA PRO A 289 3.04 3.91 -2.29
C PRO A 289 2.88 3.86 -0.78
N PHE A 290 3.49 2.88 -0.14
CA PHE A 290 3.50 2.66 1.31
C PHE A 290 4.84 3.09 1.90
N VAL A 291 4.81 3.47 3.16
CA VAL A 291 6.02 3.74 3.95
C VAL A 291 6.35 2.49 4.77
N PHE A 292 7.58 2.04 4.62
CA PHE A 292 8.07 0.84 5.30
C PHE A 292 8.88 1.22 6.55
N HIS A 293 8.68 0.49 7.63
CA HIS A 293 9.31 0.81 8.90
C HIS A 293 10.13 -0.38 9.43
N THR A 294 11.32 -0.11 9.97
CA THR A 294 11.99 -1.07 10.85
C THR A 294 11.30 -1.08 12.21
N ILE A 295 11.45 -2.14 12.97
CA ILE A 295 10.87 -2.25 14.33
C ILE A 295 11.33 -1.08 15.21
N ASP A 296 12.61 -0.70 15.15
CA ASP A 296 13.14 0.42 15.92
C ASP A 296 12.55 1.75 15.47
N ALA A 297 12.34 1.97 14.16
CA ALA A 297 11.66 3.16 13.66
C ALA A 297 10.22 3.27 14.16
N CYS A 298 9.49 2.14 14.26
CA CYS A 298 8.16 2.11 14.87
C CYS A 298 8.21 2.56 16.34
N ARG A 299 9.14 1.99 17.11
CA ARG A 299 9.35 2.32 18.53
C ARG A 299 9.68 3.80 18.72
N ASP A 300 10.59 4.33 17.91
CA ASP A 300 11.05 5.71 18.03
C ASP A 300 9.93 6.70 17.67
N LEU A 301 9.17 6.43 16.62
CA LEU A 301 8.02 7.24 16.23
C LEU A 301 6.94 7.27 17.32
N LEU A 302 6.59 6.12 17.90
CA LEU A 302 5.59 6.06 18.96
C LEU A 302 6.06 6.74 20.25
N ARG A 303 7.34 6.58 20.61
CA ARG A 303 7.94 7.30 21.75
C ARG A 303 7.95 8.82 21.53
N ALA A 304 8.31 9.26 20.31
CA ALA A 304 8.24 10.68 19.94
C ALA A 304 6.81 11.24 20.03
N GLY A 305 5.80 10.43 19.69
CA GLY A 305 4.38 10.73 19.88
C GLY A 305 3.92 10.67 21.35
N GLY A 306 4.82 10.33 22.28
CA GLY A 306 4.51 10.20 23.72
C GLY A 306 3.57 9.03 24.03
N ILE A 307 3.72 7.92 23.30
CA ILE A 307 2.99 6.66 23.52
C ILE A 307 3.84 5.74 24.39
N LYS A 308 3.28 5.24 25.47
CA LYS A 308 3.84 4.13 26.24
C LYS A 308 3.45 2.81 25.58
N ILE A 309 4.40 2.14 24.97
CA ILE A 309 4.17 0.84 24.29
C ILE A 309 3.93 -0.25 25.33
N LEU A 310 2.85 -1.01 25.16
CA LEU A 310 2.45 -2.14 26.00
C LEU A 310 2.75 -3.47 25.30
N HIS A 311 2.46 -3.57 24.01
CA HIS A 311 2.66 -4.77 23.20
C HIS A 311 3.28 -4.41 21.85
N GLU A 312 4.14 -5.29 21.37
CA GLU A 312 4.71 -5.31 20.04
C GLU A 312 4.41 -6.68 19.42
N VAL A 313 3.66 -6.72 18.32
CA VAL A 313 3.04 -7.95 17.81
C VAL A 313 3.33 -8.12 16.33
N ALA A 314 3.82 -9.31 15.97
CA ALA A 314 3.86 -9.80 14.60
C ALA A 314 2.43 -10.19 14.18
N SER A 315 1.64 -9.29 13.56
CA SER A 315 0.21 -9.49 13.40
C SER A 315 -0.16 -10.57 12.40
N ASP A 316 0.61 -10.75 11.35
CA ASP A 316 0.46 -11.81 10.35
C ASP A 316 1.58 -12.87 10.42
N GLY A 317 2.72 -12.55 11.07
CA GLY A 317 3.87 -13.44 11.14
C GLY A 317 4.33 -13.87 9.74
N ILE A 318 4.63 -15.15 9.60
CA ILE A 318 5.09 -15.73 8.32
C ILE A 318 3.94 -16.05 7.34
N SER A 319 2.73 -15.55 7.58
CA SER A 319 1.54 -15.98 6.82
C SER A 319 1.59 -15.58 5.37
N GLU A 320 2.12 -14.40 5.04
CA GLU A 320 2.28 -13.98 3.65
C GLU A 320 3.35 -14.83 2.94
N LEU A 321 4.48 -15.12 3.60
CA LEU A 321 5.54 -15.95 3.02
C LEU A 321 5.12 -17.40 2.80
N LEU A 322 4.26 -17.95 3.64
CA LEU A 322 3.80 -19.33 3.58
C LEU A 322 2.32 -19.46 3.17
N HIS A 323 1.78 -18.46 2.46
CA HIS A 323 0.36 -18.37 2.16
C HIS A 323 -0.22 -19.63 1.51
N ASP A 324 0.47 -20.23 0.55
CA ASP A 324 0.02 -21.46 -0.12
C ASP A 324 -0.17 -22.63 0.84
N LYS A 325 0.79 -22.81 1.76
CA LYS A 325 0.74 -23.90 2.74
C LYS A 325 -0.36 -23.69 3.77
N ILE A 326 -0.53 -22.45 4.22
CA ILE A 326 -1.55 -22.10 5.21
C ILE A 326 -2.94 -22.20 4.61
N ASN A 327 -3.12 -21.75 3.36
CA ASN A 327 -4.39 -21.83 2.64
C ASN A 327 -4.80 -23.29 2.34
N ALA A 328 -3.84 -24.19 2.17
CA ALA A 328 -4.08 -25.61 1.96
C ALA A 328 -4.42 -26.42 3.24
N MET A 329 -4.26 -25.83 4.43
CA MET A 329 -4.60 -26.49 5.70
C MET A 329 -6.11 -26.80 5.78
N ASP A 330 -6.47 -27.93 6.38
CA ASP A 330 -7.82 -28.16 6.89
C ASP A 330 -8.13 -27.25 8.10
N ASP A 331 -9.34 -27.25 8.58
CA ASP A 331 -9.75 -26.33 9.66
C ASP A 331 -9.12 -26.68 11.01
N GLU A 332 -8.86 -27.97 11.28
CA GLU A 332 -8.19 -28.40 12.52
C GLU A 332 -6.71 -27.98 12.51
N SER A 333 -6.01 -28.23 11.43
CA SER A 333 -4.61 -27.81 11.24
C SER A 333 -4.47 -26.28 11.31
N TYR A 334 -5.38 -25.56 10.68
CA TYR A 334 -5.40 -24.09 10.73
C TYR A 334 -5.66 -23.57 12.16
N ALA A 335 -6.57 -24.18 12.91
CA ALA A 335 -6.80 -23.81 14.30
C ALA A 335 -5.55 -24.03 15.17
N GLN A 336 -4.79 -25.12 14.96
CA GLN A 336 -3.54 -25.36 15.67
C GLN A 336 -2.44 -24.37 15.23
N TYR A 337 -2.39 -24.03 13.93
CA TYR A 337 -1.48 -23.00 13.42
C TYR A 337 -1.76 -21.65 14.09
N LEU A 338 -3.01 -21.21 14.19
CA LEU A 338 -3.39 -19.98 14.88
C LEU A 338 -2.97 -19.99 16.35
N ARG A 339 -3.16 -21.10 17.06
CA ARG A 339 -2.69 -21.24 18.46
C ARG A 339 -1.19 -21.08 18.57
N TYR A 340 -0.42 -21.66 17.64
CA TYR A 340 1.03 -21.52 17.60
C TYR A 340 1.41 -20.08 17.27
N HIS A 341 0.79 -19.47 16.26
CA HIS A 341 1.00 -18.06 15.91
C HIS A 341 0.78 -17.14 17.12
N PHE A 342 -0.33 -17.27 17.83
CA PHE A 342 -0.62 -16.48 19.03
C PHE A 342 0.37 -16.71 20.17
N TYR A 343 1.00 -17.87 20.22
CA TYR A 343 2.05 -18.16 21.20
C TYR A 343 3.37 -17.47 20.88
N ILE A 344 3.67 -17.23 19.59
CA ILE A 344 4.95 -16.66 19.18
C ILE A 344 4.89 -15.17 18.80
N CYS A 345 3.71 -14.61 18.49
CA CYS A 345 3.58 -13.31 17.84
C CYS A 345 4.09 -12.10 18.64
N GLU A 346 4.26 -12.21 19.97
CA GLU A 346 4.88 -11.19 20.82
C GLU A 346 6.35 -11.48 21.17
N LYS A 347 6.90 -12.62 20.75
CA LYS A 347 8.30 -12.92 21.04
C LYS A 347 9.20 -12.03 20.19
N PRO A 348 10.17 -11.32 20.80
CA PRO A 348 11.02 -10.39 20.06
C PRO A 348 11.73 -11.00 18.85
N GLU A 349 12.10 -12.28 18.94
CA GLU A 349 12.73 -13.02 17.84
C GLU A 349 11.81 -13.31 16.66
N HIS A 350 10.50 -13.09 16.78
CA HIS A 350 9.52 -13.31 15.72
C HIS A 350 8.94 -12.02 15.13
N LEU A 351 9.18 -10.85 15.74
CA LEU A 351 8.66 -9.58 15.23
C LEU A 351 9.13 -9.28 13.80
N GLY A 352 10.42 -9.54 13.52
CA GLY A 352 10.99 -9.32 12.20
C GLY A 352 10.51 -10.29 11.10
N ALA A 353 9.68 -11.28 11.45
CA ALA A 353 9.12 -12.25 10.52
C ALA A 353 7.65 -11.94 10.15
N SER A 354 7.23 -10.68 10.25
CA SER A 354 5.85 -10.23 9.97
C SER A 354 5.86 -9.08 8.98
N ASP A 355 5.02 -9.13 7.95
CA ASP A 355 4.82 -8.01 7.03
C ASP A 355 4.09 -6.87 7.73
N HIS A 356 3.07 -7.20 8.53
CA HIS A 356 2.35 -6.22 9.33
C HIS A 356 2.73 -6.33 10.80
N LEU A 357 3.12 -5.20 11.37
CA LEU A 357 3.45 -5.06 12.79
C LEU A 357 2.32 -4.31 13.50
N LEU A 358 1.87 -4.83 14.63
CA LEU A 358 0.86 -4.18 15.47
C LEU A 358 1.50 -3.74 16.78
N PHE A 359 1.40 -2.46 17.08
CA PHE A 359 1.82 -1.88 18.35
C PHE A 359 0.60 -1.43 19.14
N ILE A 360 0.56 -1.77 20.42
CA ILE A 360 -0.50 -1.36 21.33
C ILE A 360 0.12 -0.50 22.42
N GLY A 361 -0.51 0.63 22.69
CA GLY A 361 0.00 1.57 23.67
C GLY A 361 -1.10 2.34 24.42
N GLU A 362 -0.62 3.18 25.35
CA GLU A 362 -1.45 4.13 26.12
C GLU A 362 -0.79 5.50 26.14
N LYS A 363 -1.59 6.56 26.47
CA LYS A 363 -1.05 7.91 26.51
C LYS A 363 -0.06 8.13 27.67
#